data_2b2197d36c0fc7da12ecb52186c1b33e
#
_entry.id   2b2197d36c0fc7da12ecb52186c1b33e
#
_cell.length_a   1.000
_cell.length_b   1.000
_cell.length_c   1.000
_cell.angle_alpha   90.00
_cell.angle_beta   90.00
_cell.angle_gamma   90.00
#
_symmetry.space_group_name_H-M   'P 1'
#
loop_
_entity.id
_entity.type
_entity.pdbx_description
1 polymer ?
#
loop_
_entity_poly.entity_id
_entity_poly.type
_entity_poly.pdbx_seq_one_letter_code
_entity_poly.pdbx_strand_id
1 'polypeptide(L)'
;TPFFTNEQILAIARQENLDFLTNEEREMVSFSRKVDLDATAITAADVQPLKDCGLDDGTIFDVAATAAGRAFFTKILDAVGSLPDAAFRAIDEDLRVPLTVGRPISTADDEAMKDISS
;
A
#
# COMPACT_ATOMS: atom_id res chain seq x y z
N THR A 1 11.61 -8.34 -3.36
CA THR A 1 10.86 -9.34 -2.61
C THR A 1 10.95 -10.70 -3.28
N PRO A 2 10.94 -11.81 -2.53
CA PRO A 2 11.03 -13.15 -3.12
C PRO A 2 9.79 -13.53 -3.97
N PHE A 3 8.68 -12.78 -3.88
CA PHE A 3 7.43 -13.12 -4.56
C PHE A 3 7.21 -12.35 -5.86
N PHE A 4 7.71 -11.13 -5.95
CA PHE A 4 7.51 -10.27 -7.12
C PHE A 4 8.82 -9.65 -7.59
N THR A 5 8.94 -9.47 -8.90
CA THR A 5 10.03 -8.69 -9.49
C THR A 5 9.79 -7.20 -9.28
N ASN A 6 10.83 -6.38 -9.48
CA ASN A 6 10.68 -4.91 -9.40
C ASN A 6 9.65 -4.39 -10.40
N GLU A 7 9.61 -4.94 -11.62
CA GLU A 7 8.60 -4.59 -12.62
C GLU A 7 7.17 -4.91 -12.15
N GLN A 8 6.99 -6.07 -11.54
CA GLN A 8 5.68 -6.49 -11.01
C GLN A 8 5.23 -5.57 -9.85
N ILE A 9 6.14 -5.18 -8.95
CA ILE A 9 5.84 -4.25 -7.87
C ILE A 9 5.41 -2.88 -8.44
N LEU A 10 6.11 -2.38 -9.46
CA LEU A 10 5.74 -1.14 -10.13
C LEU A 10 4.40 -1.25 -10.85
N ALA A 11 4.13 -2.38 -11.51
CA ALA A 11 2.85 -2.65 -12.15
C ALA A 11 1.69 -2.60 -11.15
N ILE A 12 1.85 -3.21 -9.98
CA ILE A 12 0.86 -3.17 -8.89
C ILE A 12 0.65 -1.72 -8.42
N ALA A 13 1.73 -0.98 -8.17
CA ALA A 13 1.65 0.41 -7.71
C ALA A 13 0.96 1.33 -8.71
N ARG A 14 1.19 1.12 -10.01
CA ARG A 14 0.57 1.88 -11.11
C ARG A 14 -0.80 1.35 -11.52
N GLN A 15 -1.15 0.15 -11.08
CA GLN A 15 -2.35 -0.60 -11.50
C GLN A 15 -2.43 -0.83 -13.01
N GLU A 16 -1.30 -1.14 -13.61
CA GLU A 16 -1.14 -1.39 -15.03
C GLU A 16 -0.52 -2.77 -15.24
N ASN A 17 -0.96 -3.47 -16.29
CA ASN A 17 -0.38 -4.76 -16.70
C ASN A 17 -0.35 -5.81 -15.57
N LEU A 18 -1.48 -6.00 -14.90
CA LEU A 18 -1.64 -6.93 -13.77
C LEU A 18 -1.90 -8.39 -14.20
N ASP A 19 -1.60 -8.77 -15.44
CA ASP A 19 -1.89 -10.10 -15.98
C ASP A 19 -1.12 -11.23 -15.29
N PHE A 20 -0.03 -10.92 -14.60
CA PHE A 20 0.73 -11.87 -13.78
C PHE A 20 0.05 -12.23 -12.46
N LEU A 21 -0.93 -11.45 -12.02
CA LEU A 21 -1.75 -11.74 -10.85
C LEU A 21 -2.87 -12.71 -11.20
N THR A 22 -3.22 -13.58 -10.25
CA THR A 22 -4.45 -14.37 -10.37
C THR A 22 -5.68 -13.46 -10.37
N ASN A 23 -6.82 -13.98 -10.80
CA ASN A 23 -8.07 -13.23 -10.76
C ASN A 23 -8.44 -12.81 -9.31
N GLU A 24 -8.24 -13.74 -8.36
CA GLU A 24 -8.44 -13.48 -6.94
C GLU A 24 -7.55 -12.33 -6.43
N GLU A 25 -6.26 -12.36 -6.76
CA GLU A 25 -5.32 -11.31 -6.38
C GLU A 25 -5.69 -9.94 -6.96
N ARG A 26 -6.12 -9.90 -8.23
CA ARG A 26 -6.59 -8.66 -8.86
C ARG A 26 -7.82 -8.09 -8.16
N GLU A 27 -8.78 -8.94 -7.82
CA GLU A 27 -9.97 -8.50 -7.09
C GLU A 27 -9.63 -7.99 -5.69
N MET A 28 -8.70 -8.66 -4.98
CA MET A 28 -8.21 -8.20 -3.68
C MET A 28 -7.52 -6.84 -3.77
N VAL A 29 -6.67 -6.62 -4.77
CA VAL A 29 -5.99 -5.33 -5.00
C VAL A 29 -7.01 -4.23 -5.29
N SER A 30 -7.96 -4.48 -6.18
CA SER A 30 -9.02 -3.54 -6.55
C SER A 30 -9.89 -3.15 -5.34
N PHE A 31 -10.32 -4.13 -4.57
CA PHE A 31 -11.11 -3.93 -3.36
C PHE A 31 -10.34 -3.14 -2.29
N SER A 32 -9.10 -3.53 -2.01
CA SER A 32 -8.23 -2.85 -1.04
C SER A 32 -8.03 -1.38 -1.39
N ARG A 33 -7.85 -1.06 -2.66
CA ARG A 33 -7.74 0.32 -3.12
C ARG A 33 -9.02 1.11 -2.85
N LYS A 34 -10.18 0.52 -3.09
CA LYS A 34 -11.45 1.18 -2.83
C LYS A 34 -11.67 1.41 -1.34
N VAL A 35 -11.28 0.46 -0.49
CA VAL A 35 -11.29 0.65 0.98
C VAL A 35 -10.44 1.84 1.40
N ASP A 36 -9.26 1.98 0.82
CA ASP A 36 -8.34 3.08 1.16
C ASP A 36 -8.83 4.44 0.67
N LEU A 37 -9.34 4.52 -0.56
CA LEU A 37 -9.68 5.78 -1.22
C LEU A 37 -11.11 6.25 -0.94
N ASP A 38 -12.08 5.35 -0.86
CA ASP A 38 -13.50 5.69 -0.73
C ASP A 38 -14.30 4.54 -0.12
N ALA A 39 -14.01 4.22 1.13
CA ALA A 39 -14.65 3.11 1.85
C ALA A 39 -16.17 3.27 1.95
N THR A 40 -16.68 4.50 2.02
CA THR A 40 -18.13 4.76 2.13
C THR A 40 -18.91 4.46 0.86
N ALA A 41 -18.22 4.40 -0.30
CA ALA A 41 -18.82 4.06 -1.58
C ALA A 41 -18.86 2.55 -1.87
N ILE A 42 -18.33 1.70 -0.98
CA ILE A 42 -18.35 0.25 -1.15
C ILE A 42 -19.76 -0.27 -1.02
N THR A 43 -20.17 -1.08 -2.00
CA THR A 43 -21.48 -1.73 -2.07
C THR A 43 -21.33 -3.25 -2.14
N ALA A 44 -22.45 -3.97 -2.06
CA ALA A 44 -22.48 -5.41 -2.27
C ALA A 44 -21.91 -5.82 -3.64
N ALA A 45 -22.05 -4.98 -4.68
CA ALA A 45 -21.48 -5.22 -6.00
C ALA A 45 -19.95 -5.20 -6.02
N ASP A 46 -19.31 -4.47 -5.09
CA ASP A 46 -17.85 -4.46 -4.94
C ASP A 46 -17.33 -5.68 -4.20
N VAL A 47 -18.13 -6.27 -3.33
CA VAL A 47 -17.79 -7.46 -2.54
C VAL A 47 -18.04 -8.76 -3.33
N GLN A 48 -19.02 -8.76 -4.23
CA GLN A 48 -19.42 -9.96 -4.98
C GLN A 48 -18.28 -10.60 -5.79
N PRO A 49 -17.42 -9.86 -6.49
CA PRO A 49 -16.29 -10.46 -7.21
C PRO A 49 -15.34 -11.27 -6.31
N LEU A 50 -15.15 -10.84 -5.06
CA LEU A 50 -14.34 -11.57 -4.09
C LEU A 50 -15.01 -12.87 -3.67
N LYS A 51 -16.32 -12.87 -3.46
CA LYS A 51 -17.10 -14.08 -3.18
C LYS A 51 -17.10 -15.04 -4.37
N ASP A 52 -17.20 -14.52 -5.57
CA ASP A 52 -17.16 -15.32 -6.80
C ASP A 52 -15.78 -16.01 -6.99
N CYS A 53 -14.71 -15.42 -6.46
CA CYS A 53 -13.39 -16.03 -6.38
C CYS A 53 -13.25 -17.11 -5.28
N GLY A 54 -14.27 -17.30 -4.45
CA GLY A 54 -14.29 -18.28 -3.37
C GLY A 54 -13.82 -17.77 -2.01
N LEU A 55 -13.62 -16.46 -1.86
CA LEU A 55 -13.30 -15.86 -0.56
C LEU A 55 -14.52 -15.84 0.35
N ASP A 56 -14.35 -16.29 1.58
CA ASP A 56 -15.39 -16.20 2.59
C ASP A 56 -15.46 -14.80 3.24
N ASP A 57 -16.53 -14.56 4.00
CA ASP A 57 -16.75 -13.27 4.65
C ASP A 57 -15.61 -12.90 5.63
N GLY A 58 -15.05 -13.88 6.33
CA GLY A 58 -13.92 -13.66 7.24
C GLY A 58 -12.67 -13.19 6.51
N THR A 59 -12.34 -13.82 5.39
CA THR A 59 -11.19 -13.45 4.56
C THR A 59 -11.40 -12.07 3.93
N ILE A 60 -12.61 -11.77 3.44
CA ILE A 60 -12.94 -10.45 2.89
C ILE A 60 -12.81 -9.37 3.97
N PHE A 61 -13.28 -9.65 5.19
CA PHE A 61 -13.08 -8.76 6.34
C PHE A 61 -11.60 -8.53 6.63
N ASP A 62 -10.78 -9.57 6.61
CA ASP A 62 -9.33 -9.46 6.85
C ASP A 62 -8.64 -8.58 5.79
N VAL A 63 -9.04 -8.69 4.53
CA VAL A 63 -8.55 -7.83 3.44
C VAL A 63 -8.92 -6.36 3.71
N ALA A 64 -10.18 -6.10 4.05
CA ALA A 64 -10.65 -4.76 4.37
C ALA A 64 -9.94 -4.17 5.60
N ALA A 65 -9.79 -4.96 6.67
CA ALA A 65 -9.14 -4.55 7.91
C ALA A 65 -7.65 -4.25 7.68
N THR A 66 -6.97 -5.05 6.87
CA THR A 66 -5.56 -4.85 6.53
C THR A 66 -5.36 -3.56 5.73
N ALA A 67 -6.19 -3.32 4.72
CA ALA A 67 -6.15 -2.10 3.92
C ALA A 67 -6.43 -0.85 4.77
N ALA A 68 -7.48 -0.89 5.59
CA ALA A 68 -7.86 0.22 6.47
C ALA A 68 -6.81 0.47 7.57
N GLY A 69 -6.28 -0.57 8.19
CA GLY A 69 -5.25 -0.47 9.23
C GLY A 69 -3.96 0.13 8.68
N ARG A 70 -3.57 -0.25 7.47
CA ARG A 70 -2.42 0.34 6.79
C ARG A 70 -2.63 1.83 6.51
N ALA A 71 -3.79 2.20 5.98
CA ALA A 71 -4.14 3.59 5.71
C ALA A 71 -4.19 4.44 6.99
N PHE A 72 -4.77 3.90 8.07
CA PHE A 72 -4.80 4.53 9.39
C PHE A 72 -3.39 4.87 9.88
N PHE A 73 -2.49 3.90 9.86
CA PHE A 73 -1.11 4.09 10.33
C PHE A 73 -0.37 5.14 9.50
N THR A 74 -0.47 5.07 8.18
CA THR A 74 0.16 6.02 7.26
C THR A 74 -0.36 7.44 7.49
N LYS A 75 -1.67 7.62 7.63
CA LYS A 75 -2.28 8.93 7.86
C LYS A 75 -1.85 9.55 9.18
N ILE A 76 -1.69 8.76 10.24
CA ILE A 76 -1.17 9.27 11.52
C ILE A 76 0.28 9.74 11.37
N LEU A 77 1.15 8.94 10.74
CA LEU A 77 2.53 9.31 10.52
C LEU A 77 2.65 10.59 9.69
N ASP A 78 1.85 10.72 8.65
CA ASP A 78 1.80 11.94 7.83
C ASP A 78 1.31 13.14 8.62
N ALA A 79 0.26 12.98 9.43
CA ALA A 79 -0.32 14.06 10.23
C ALA A 79 0.65 14.61 11.29
N VAL A 80 1.46 13.75 11.91
CA VAL A 80 2.48 14.16 12.88
C VAL A 80 3.82 14.58 12.26
N GLY A 81 3.91 14.56 10.93
CA GLY A 81 5.09 15.02 10.19
C GLY A 81 6.25 14.04 10.19
N SER A 82 6.01 12.75 10.48
CA SER A 82 7.04 11.72 10.40
C SER A 82 7.48 11.50 8.95
N LEU A 83 8.78 11.42 8.73
CA LEU A 83 9.35 11.10 7.42
C LEU A 83 9.65 9.61 7.33
N PRO A 84 9.55 9.01 6.13
CA PRO A 84 10.06 7.66 5.90
C PRO A 84 11.54 7.57 6.26
N ASP A 85 11.95 6.44 6.83
CA ASP A 85 13.31 6.17 7.29
C ASP A 85 14.33 6.32 6.15
N ALA A 86 15.49 6.92 6.42
CA ALA A 86 16.57 7.07 5.46
C ALA A 86 17.08 5.74 4.88
N ALA A 87 16.90 4.62 5.59
CA ALA A 87 17.21 3.29 5.08
C ALA A 87 16.48 2.95 3.77
N PHE A 88 15.30 3.54 3.52
CA PHE A 88 14.59 3.38 2.25
C PHE A 88 15.31 3.97 1.04
N ARG A 89 16.32 4.83 1.23
CA ARG A 89 17.17 5.33 0.14
C ARG A 89 18.04 4.26 -0.50
N ALA A 90 18.23 3.12 0.17
CA ALA A 90 18.93 1.96 -0.38
C ALA A 90 18.11 1.17 -1.42
N ILE A 91 16.82 1.45 -1.56
CA ILE A 91 15.98 0.86 -2.60
C ILE A 91 16.38 1.43 -3.95
N ASP A 92 16.40 0.57 -4.98
CA ASP A 92 16.68 0.96 -6.36
C ASP A 92 15.85 2.18 -6.77
N GLU A 93 16.46 3.14 -7.44
CA GLU A 93 15.82 4.40 -7.80
C GLU A 93 14.57 4.21 -8.64
N ASP A 94 14.59 3.24 -9.55
CA ASP A 94 13.45 2.91 -10.41
C ASP A 94 12.20 2.48 -9.64
N LEU A 95 12.38 1.90 -8.46
CA LEU A 95 11.30 1.58 -7.51
C LEU A 95 11.04 2.71 -6.54
N ARG A 96 12.09 3.28 -5.97
CA ARG A 96 12.01 4.28 -4.92
C ARG A 96 11.23 5.51 -5.37
N VAL A 97 11.52 6.05 -6.54
CA VAL A 97 10.88 7.29 -7.02
C VAL A 97 9.37 7.12 -7.20
N PRO A 98 8.87 6.11 -7.94
CA PRO A 98 7.42 5.92 -8.09
C PRO A 98 6.69 5.54 -6.80
N LEU A 99 7.37 4.89 -5.85
CA LEU A 99 6.77 4.46 -4.59
C LEU A 99 6.84 5.52 -3.48
N THR A 100 7.65 6.58 -3.67
CA THR A 100 7.70 7.70 -2.73
C THR A 100 6.53 8.64 -3.01
N VAL A 101 5.45 8.45 -2.26
CA VAL A 101 4.24 9.28 -2.32
C VAL A 101 4.03 10.01 -0.99
N GLY A 102 3.54 11.24 -1.06
CA GLY A 102 3.33 12.06 0.13
C GLY A 102 4.63 12.70 0.61
N ARG A 103 5.22 12.23 1.70
CA ARG A 103 6.42 12.83 2.28
C ARG A 103 7.71 12.25 1.69
N PRO A 104 8.75 13.09 1.50
CA PRO A 104 10.05 12.61 1.04
C PRO A 104 10.72 11.72 2.10
N ILE A 105 11.60 10.82 1.62
CA ILE A 105 12.43 10.00 2.50
C ILE A 105 13.40 10.92 3.27
N SER A 106 13.55 10.69 4.59
CA SER A 106 14.43 11.47 5.44
C SER A 106 15.89 11.44 4.97
N THR A 107 16.62 12.51 5.26
CA THR A 107 18.07 12.59 5.03
C THR A 107 18.81 12.21 6.30
N ALA A 108 20.12 11.99 6.21
CA ALA A 108 20.96 11.78 7.38
C ALA A 108 20.93 13.00 8.33
N ASP A 109 20.76 14.21 7.80
CA ASP A 109 20.65 15.42 8.58
C ASP A 109 19.35 15.49 9.38
N ASP A 110 18.23 15.04 8.79
CA ASP A 110 16.94 14.94 9.47
C ASP A 110 17.00 13.97 10.65
N GLU A 111 17.73 12.87 10.49
CA GLU A 111 17.89 11.86 11.55
C GLU A 111 18.82 12.34 12.67
N ALA A 112 19.91 13.00 12.33
CA ALA A 112 20.81 13.62 13.32
C ALA A 112 20.10 14.66 14.18
N MET A 113 19.16 15.43 13.62
CA MET A 113 18.35 16.39 14.37
C MET A 113 17.39 15.75 15.36
N LYS A 114 16.88 14.54 15.07
CA LYS A 114 16.03 13.79 16.01
C LYS A 114 16.80 13.37 17.25
N ASP A 115 18.05 12.94 17.09
CA ASP A 115 18.90 12.50 18.21
C ASP A 115 19.27 13.65 19.15
N ILE A 116 19.32 14.89 18.65
CA ILE A 116 19.62 16.11 19.45
C ILE A 116 18.40 16.58 20.25
N SER A 117 17.18 16.31 19.77
CA SER A 117 15.92 16.76 20.39
C SER A 117 15.28 15.74 21.33
N SER A 118 15.95 14.63 21.57
CA SER A 118 15.47 13.52 22.45
C SER A 118 15.92 13.70 23.88
#